data_26cdb118894392fefa629b4b555dff4d
#
_entry.id   26cdb118894392fefa629b4b555dff4d
#
_cell.length_a   1.000
_cell.length_b   1.000
_cell.length_c   1.000
_cell.angle_alpha   90.00
_cell.angle_beta   90.00
_cell.angle_gamma   90.00
#
_symmetry.space_group_name_H-M   'P 1'
#
loop_
_entity.id
_entity.type
_entity.pdbx_description
1 polymer ?
#
loop_
_entity_poly.entity_id
_entity_poly.type
_entity_poly.pdbx_seq_one_letter_code
_entity_poly.pdbx_strand_id
1 'polypeptide(L)'
;MRPISYYSTNRYLKDGDLNPFQENVFFKEALIMGQAPDAGLFMPAQLPSIPMEEIAGFKDKPYWEVALAVGRRFWEDAIPVDDLENMFRDAYNFEIPIENAYGRKYVMRLDQGPTASFKDFAARMMSRLMSYLRGADDHLTVLVATSGDTGSAIGNAFKGVEGIDVHILYPALEVSPRQKKQLDTIGDNVRAFMVDGKFDDCQKIVKQAFLDPELARLNLTSANSINIGRILPQSIYYFWGYAQIASEGEEVVICVPSGNFGNAFGCELAWRMGLPLHRLLMPTNENNEFPRFLDSGFYRKVDPSRRCLSNAMNVGHPSNLARFFDIYGGNIDKEGDVHGFPDLDRMRERIFSVSVSDEETRETIRSAYREYGLLLEPHGAVGWNGLEKYLETEGDFPLCLSIETAHPAKFPDEIEELLGIHPPIPESLRGLEEKTGEPIPIPNNYQVFKDLLLSFA
;
A
#
# COMPACT_ATOMS: atom_id res chain seq x y z
N MET A 1 -11.26 -23.95 -8.60
CA MET A 1 -12.11 -23.30 -7.56
C MET A 1 -13.25 -22.54 -8.24
N ARG A 2 -14.32 -22.12 -7.51
CA ARG A 2 -15.29 -21.19 -8.13
C ARG A 2 -14.66 -19.81 -8.19
N PRO A 3 -14.91 -19.04 -9.27
CA PRO A 3 -14.41 -17.67 -9.38
C PRO A 3 -14.85 -16.81 -8.18
N ILE A 4 -13.91 -16.01 -7.66
CA ILE A 4 -14.22 -15.07 -6.59
C ILE A 4 -14.87 -13.84 -7.19
N SER A 5 -16.07 -13.49 -6.72
CA SER A 5 -16.72 -12.23 -7.09
C SER A 5 -16.35 -11.11 -6.12
N TYR A 6 -16.44 -9.87 -6.60
CA TYR A 6 -16.11 -8.65 -5.85
C TYR A 6 -17.31 -7.72 -5.82
N TYR A 7 -17.57 -7.13 -4.66
CA TYR A 7 -18.65 -6.17 -4.43
C TYR A 7 -18.09 -4.81 -3.99
N SER A 8 -18.90 -3.76 -4.11
CA SER A 8 -18.56 -2.43 -3.62
C SER A 8 -18.83 -2.28 -2.12
N THR A 9 -17.94 -1.60 -1.38
CA THR A 9 -18.19 -1.22 0.03
C THR A 9 -19.41 -0.31 0.15
N ASN A 10 -19.77 0.45 -0.90
CA ASN A 10 -20.90 1.38 -0.92
C ASN A 10 -22.19 0.78 -1.52
N ARG A 11 -22.22 -0.54 -1.76
CA ARG A 11 -23.36 -1.23 -2.44
C ARG A 11 -24.76 -0.97 -1.87
N TYR A 12 -24.84 -0.39 -0.68
CA TYR A 12 -26.12 -0.04 -0.03
C TYR A 12 -26.25 1.46 0.25
N LEU A 13 -25.25 2.26 -0.10
CA LEU A 13 -25.27 3.70 0.12
C LEU A 13 -25.73 4.47 -1.10
N LYS A 14 -26.51 5.50 -0.85
CA LYS A 14 -26.83 6.53 -1.82
C LYS A 14 -26.01 7.77 -1.45
N ASP A 15 -24.95 8.04 -2.21
CA ASP A 15 -24.06 9.17 -1.97
C ASP A 15 -24.28 10.25 -3.04
N GLY A 16 -24.99 11.32 -2.67
CA GLY A 16 -25.32 12.41 -3.59
C GLY A 16 -26.06 11.93 -4.83
N ASP A 17 -25.45 12.15 -6.01
CA ASP A 17 -25.96 11.72 -7.31
C ASP A 17 -25.56 10.29 -7.69
N LEU A 18 -24.69 9.64 -6.91
CA LEU A 18 -24.25 8.28 -7.18
C LEU A 18 -25.28 7.24 -6.70
N ASN A 19 -25.59 6.30 -7.56
CA ASN A 19 -26.43 5.16 -7.20
C ASN A 19 -25.57 4.03 -6.66
N PRO A 20 -26.06 3.27 -5.66
CA PRO A 20 -25.37 2.09 -5.14
C PRO A 20 -25.04 1.09 -6.26
N PHE A 21 -23.80 0.61 -6.28
CA PHE A 21 -23.35 -0.43 -7.21
C PHE A 21 -23.57 -1.80 -6.56
N GLN A 22 -24.71 -2.43 -6.88
CA GLN A 22 -25.13 -3.70 -6.28
C GLN A 22 -24.67 -4.94 -7.04
N GLU A 23 -24.10 -4.76 -8.23
CA GLU A 23 -23.59 -5.85 -9.04
C GLU A 23 -22.29 -6.42 -8.44
N ASN A 24 -22.17 -7.74 -8.48
CA ASN A 24 -20.89 -8.39 -8.23
C ASN A 24 -20.15 -8.54 -9.56
N VAL A 25 -18.89 -8.16 -9.56
CA VAL A 25 -17.98 -8.28 -10.71
C VAL A 25 -16.91 -9.33 -10.44
N PHE A 26 -16.20 -9.79 -11.46
CA PHE A 26 -15.04 -10.65 -11.28
C PHE A 26 -13.75 -9.82 -11.19
N PHE A 27 -12.64 -10.52 -10.91
CA PHE A 27 -11.35 -9.83 -10.65
C PHE A 27 -10.91 -8.91 -11.79
N LYS A 28 -11.08 -9.36 -13.05
CA LYS A 28 -10.73 -8.54 -14.23
C LYS A 28 -11.43 -7.18 -14.21
N GLU A 29 -12.74 -7.18 -14.04
CA GLU A 29 -13.54 -5.96 -14.02
C GLU A 29 -13.15 -5.08 -12.83
N ALA A 30 -13.03 -5.65 -11.63
CA ALA A 30 -12.63 -4.91 -10.42
C ALA A 30 -11.23 -4.27 -10.56
N LEU A 31 -10.28 -4.99 -11.18
CA LEU A 31 -8.93 -4.52 -11.43
C LEU A 31 -8.90 -3.36 -12.44
N ILE A 32 -9.63 -3.51 -13.56
CA ILE A 32 -9.64 -2.51 -14.64
C ILE A 32 -10.43 -1.26 -14.24
N MET A 33 -11.57 -1.40 -13.57
CA MET A 33 -12.31 -0.25 -13.03
C MET A 33 -11.50 0.50 -11.95
N GLY A 34 -10.72 -0.23 -11.15
CA GLY A 34 -9.94 0.32 -10.04
C GLY A 34 -10.75 0.75 -8.82
N GLN A 35 -11.90 1.37 -9.03
CA GLN A 35 -12.88 1.78 -8.04
C GLN A 35 -14.29 1.50 -8.56
N ALA A 36 -15.22 1.20 -7.66
CA ALA A 36 -16.61 0.98 -8.06
C ALA A 36 -17.29 2.30 -8.47
N PRO A 37 -18.31 2.25 -9.38
CA PRO A 37 -19.00 3.45 -9.88
C PRO A 37 -19.71 4.28 -8.81
N ASP A 38 -20.03 3.68 -7.66
CA ASP A 38 -20.59 4.35 -6.48
C ASP A 38 -19.51 4.95 -5.55
N ALA A 39 -18.29 5.10 -6.04
CA ALA A 39 -17.12 5.53 -5.30
C ALA A 39 -16.71 4.62 -4.12
N GLY A 40 -17.34 3.46 -3.96
CA GLY A 40 -16.92 2.41 -3.02
C GLY A 40 -15.66 1.68 -3.50
N LEU A 41 -15.10 0.88 -2.61
CA LEU A 41 -13.93 0.05 -2.90
C LEU A 41 -14.34 -1.41 -3.12
N PHE A 42 -13.72 -2.07 -4.09
CA PHE A 42 -13.99 -3.47 -4.32
C PHE A 42 -13.44 -4.35 -3.19
N MET A 43 -14.29 -5.31 -2.76
CA MET A 43 -14.01 -6.31 -1.73
C MET A 43 -14.33 -7.71 -2.26
N PRO A 44 -13.50 -8.72 -2.00
CA PRO A 44 -13.83 -10.10 -2.35
C PRO A 44 -15.02 -10.60 -1.52
N ALA A 45 -16.02 -11.18 -2.19
CA ALA A 45 -17.21 -11.70 -1.53
C ALA A 45 -16.91 -12.91 -0.61
N GLN A 46 -15.82 -13.62 -0.91
CA GLN A 46 -15.27 -14.66 -0.04
C GLN A 46 -13.76 -14.70 -0.16
N LEU A 47 -13.09 -15.06 0.94
CA LEU A 47 -11.65 -15.23 0.98
C LEU A 47 -11.30 -16.72 0.89
N PRO A 48 -10.25 -17.08 0.13
CA PRO A 48 -9.74 -18.45 0.16
C PRO A 48 -9.11 -18.74 1.52
N SER A 49 -9.24 -19.99 1.99
CA SER A 49 -8.53 -20.47 3.17
C SER A 49 -7.23 -21.16 2.79
N ILE A 50 -6.19 -20.95 3.58
CA ILE A 50 -4.90 -21.64 3.44
C ILE A 50 -4.71 -22.52 4.68
N PRO A 51 -4.66 -23.87 4.53
CA PRO A 51 -4.48 -24.78 5.64
C PRO A 51 -3.13 -24.56 6.35
N MET A 52 -3.09 -24.78 7.67
CA MET A 52 -1.88 -24.59 8.47
C MET A 52 -0.71 -25.45 7.98
N GLU A 53 -0.98 -26.69 7.58
CA GLU A 53 0.02 -27.58 6.99
C GLU A 53 0.70 -26.99 5.75
N GLU A 54 -0.07 -26.30 4.93
CA GLU A 54 0.48 -25.63 3.73
C GLU A 54 1.31 -24.40 4.13
N ILE A 55 0.83 -23.61 5.11
CA ILE A 55 1.58 -22.44 5.63
C ILE A 55 2.92 -22.93 6.23
N ALA A 56 2.94 -23.99 6.99
CA ALA A 56 4.16 -24.59 7.54
C ALA A 56 5.11 -25.05 6.42
N GLY A 57 4.56 -25.54 5.32
CA GLY A 57 5.31 -25.94 4.14
C GLY A 57 5.94 -24.79 3.33
N PHE A 58 5.69 -23.53 3.69
CA PHE A 58 6.32 -22.34 3.06
C PHE A 58 7.71 -22.03 3.61
N LYS A 59 8.11 -22.68 4.70
CA LYS A 59 9.44 -22.52 5.27
C LYS A 59 10.53 -22.84 4.23
N ASP A 60 11.55 -22.01 4.20
CA ASP A 60 12.72 -22.12 3.30
C ASP A 60 12.38 -22.06 1.80
N LYS A 61 11.13 -21.77 1.43
CA LYS A 61 10.76 -21.56 0.02
C LYS A 61 11.08 -20.13 -0.42
N PRO A 62 11.53 -19.97 -1.68
CA PRO A 62 11.66 -18.63 -2.25
C PRO A 62 10.30 -17.93 -2.28
N TYR A 63 10.31 -16.61 -2.12
CA TYR A 63 9.08 -15.83 -2.00
C TYR A 63 8.10 -16.02 -3.17
N TRP A 64 8.61 -16.11 -4.40
CA TRP A 64 7.76 -16.28 -5.60
C TRP A 64 6.95 -17.60 -5.57
N GLU A 65 7.48 -18.69 -4.99
CA GLU A 65 6.74 -19.95 -4.84
C GLU A 65 5.58 -19.81 -3.85
N VAL A 66 5.82 -19.15 -2.72
CA VAL A 66 4.77 -18.85 -1.76
C VAL A 66 3.73 -17.90 -2.37
N ALA A 67 4.21 -16.92 -3.14
CA ALA A 67 3.35 -15.99 -3.84
C ALA A 67 2.44 -16.69 -4.87
N LEU A 68 2.96 -17.66 -5.61
CA LEU A 68 2.15 -18.49 -6.50
C LEU A 68 1.14 -19.32 -5.70
N ALA A 69 1.58 -20.00 -4.63
CA ALA A 69 0.68 -20.82 -3.82
C ALA A 69 -0.50 -20.06 -3.22
N VAL A 70 -0.25 -18.84 -2.74
CA VAL A 70 -1.29 -17.98 -2.17
C VAL A 70 -2.09 -17.28 -3.28
N GLY A 71 -1.42 -16.65 -4.24
CA GLY A 71 -2.02 -15.78 -5.24
C GLY A 71 -2.85 -16.52 -6.28
N ARG A 72 -2.48 -17.77 -6.66
CA ARG A 72 -3.28 -18.57 -7.60
C ARG A 72 -4.73 -18.71 -7.13
N ARG A 73 -4.98 -18.70 -5.83
CA ARG A 73 -6.33 -18.81 -5.27
C ARG A 73 -7.25 -17.64 -5.62
N PHE A 74 -6.66 -16.51 -5.97
CA PHE A 74 -7.41 -15.34 -6.43
C PHE A 74 -7.56 -15.26 -7.94
N TRP A 75 -6.64 -15.88 -8.72
CA TRP A 75 -6.49 -15.56 -10.13
C TRP A 75 -6.46 -16.76 -11.07
N GLU A 76 -6.39 -18.03 -10.59
CA GLU A 76 -6.27 -19.22 -11.44
C GLU A 76 -7.55 -19.54 -12.28
N ASP A 77 -8.66 -18.90 -11.94
CA ASP A 77 -9.90 -18.97 -12.75
C ASP A 77 -9.82 -18.09 -14.00
N ALA A 78 -9.01 -17.03 -13.98
CA ALA A 78 -8.86 -16.08 -15.08
C ALA A 78 -7.51 -16.22 -15.82
N ILE A 79 -6.48 -16.80 -15.17
CA ILE A 79 -5.12 -16.88 -15.70
C ILE A 79 -4.57 -18.29 -15.48
N PRO A 80 -4.07 -18.99 -16.54
CA PRO A 80 -3.42 -20.28 -16.41
C PRO A 80 -2.28 -20.26 -15.38
N VAL A 81 -2.08 -21.37 -14.64
CA VAL A 81 -1.12 -21.45 -13.56
C VAL A 81 0.32 -21.22 -14.05
N ASP A 82 0.68 -21.70 -15.23
CA ASP A 82 2.00 -21.50 -15.81
C ASP A 82 2.28 -20.01 -16.10
N ASP A 83 1.27 -19.27 -16.57
CA ASP A 83 1.38 -17.84 -16.80
C ASP A 83 1.49 -17.07 -15.45
N LEU A 84 0.73 -17.48 -14.44
CA LEU A 84 0.85 -16.94 -13.10
C LEU A 84 2.24 -17.19 -12.51
N GLU A 85 2.80 -18.40 -12.68
CA GLU A 85 4.18 -18.72 -12.22
C GLU A 85 5.19 -17.78 -12.86
N ASN A 86 5.11 -17.59 -14.18
CA ASN A 86 5.99 -16.65 -14.88
C ASN A 86 5.85 -15.22 -14.37
N MET A 87 4.61 -14.76 -14.12
CA MET A 87 4.37 -13.44 -13.56
C MET A 87 4.98 -13.29 -12.15
N PHE A 88 4.83 -14.29 -11.29
CA PHE A 88 5.37 -14.25 -9.93
C PHE A 88 6.89 -14.28 -9.90
N ARG A 89 7.53 -15.12 -10.73
CA ARG A 89 8.99 -15.16 -10.86
C ARG A 89 9.56 -13.82 -11.34
N ASP A 90 8.92 -13.21 -12.31
CA ASP A 90 9.33 -11.91 -12.82
C ASP A 90 9.00 -10.76 -11.86
N ALA A 91 7.85 -10.79 -11.18
CA ALA A 91 7.47 -9.75 -10.22
C ALA A 91 8.37 -9.75 -8.97
N TYR A 92 8.82 -10.93 -8.50
CA TYR A 92 9.45 -11.10 -7.20
C TYR A 92 10.85 -11.71 -7.31
N ASN A 93 11.74 -10.99 -7.98
CA ASN A 93 13.13 -11.36 -8.24
C ASN A 93 14.12 -10.59 -7.34
N PHE A 94 13.72 -10.24 -6.14
CA PHE A 94 14.53 -9.56 -5.13
C PHE A 94 14.34 -10.23 -3.76
N GLU A 95 15.30 -10.03 -2.87
CA GLU A 95 15.30 -10.63 -1.54
C GLU A 95 14.37 -9.89 -0.55
N ILE A 96 13.97 -10.60 0.51
CA ILE A 96 13.18 -10.06 1.61
C ILE A 96 13.91 -10.40 2.92
N PRO A 97 14.89 -9.60 3.35
CA PRO A 97 15.60 -9.87 4.60
C PRO A 97 14.67 -9.80 5.81
N ILE A 98 14.88 -10.70 6.77
CA ILE A 98 14.27 -10.64 8.10
C ILE A 98 15.39 -10.48 9.11
N GLU A 99 15.40 -9.36 9.79
CA GLU A 99 16.40 -9.00 10.79
C GLU A 99 15.87 -9.32 12.18
N ASN A 100 16.66 -10.00 13.01
CA ASN A 100 16.34 -10.20 14.43
C ASN A 100 16.90 -9.02 15.24
N ALA A 101 16.05 -8.29 15.95
CA ALA A 101 16.47 -7.22 16.82
C ALA A 101 16.92 -7.76 18.18
N TYR A 102 16.02 -8.41 18.90
CA TYR A 102 16.30 -9.07 20.18
C TYR A 102 15.26 -10.15 20.47
N GLY A 103 15.64 -11.17 21.21
CA GLY A 103 14.74 -12.27 21.51
C GLY A 103 14.18 -12.88 20.24
N ARG A 104 12.86 -12.79 20.09
CA ARG A 104 12.13 -13.17 18.85
C ARG A 104 11.32 -12.01 18.31
N LYS A 105 11.88 -10.80 18.34
CA LYS A 105 11.34 -9.57 17.73
C LYS A 105 12.10 -9.33 16.44
N TYR A 106 11.38 -9.37 15.34
CA TYR A 106 11.93 -9.31 13.99
C TYR A 106 11.45 -8.09 13.22
N VAL A 107 12.28 -7.66 12.24
CA VAL A 107 11.91 -6.66 11.23
C VAL A 107 11.97 -7.33 9.86
N MET A 108 10.87 -7.33 9.12
CA MET A 108 10.82 -7.79 7.73
C MET A 108 11.04 -6.61 6.79
N ARG A 109 12.11 -6.69 5.99
CA ARG A 109 12.55 -5.64 5.06
C ARG A 109 11.80 -5.77 3.74
N LEU A 110 10.71 -5.04 3.55
CA LEU A 110 9.96 -4.99 2.28
C LEU A 110 10.48 -3.89 1.34
N ASP A 111 11.66 -3.37 1.61
CA ASP A 111 12.29 -2.21 0.99
C ASP A 111 13.41 -2.56 -0.01
N GLN A 112 13.54 -3.82 -0.41
CA GLN A 112 14.62 -4.28 -1.29
C GLN A 112 14.25 -4.36 -2.78
N GLY A 113 13.02 -4.03 -3.12
CA GLY A 113 12.56 -4.01 -4.51
C GLY A 113 13.16 -2.85 -5.34
N PRO A 114 12.81 -2.78 -6.64
CA PRO A 114 13.41 -1.81 -7.59
C PRO A 114 13.28 -0.34 -7.20
N THR A 115 12.26 0.03 -6.43
CA THR A 115 12.09 1.42 -5.97
C THR A 115 12.33 1.58 -4.47
N ALA A 116 12.88 0.55 -3.84
CA ALA A 116 13.23 0.54 -2.43
C ALA A 116 12.03 0.87 -1.52
N SER A 117 10.87 0.26 -1.79
CA SER A 117 9.68 0.33 -0.94
C SER A 117 8.77 -0.90 -1.09
N PHE A 118 7.99 -1.21 -0.06
CA PHE A 118 7.03 -2.32 -0.05
C PHE A 118 6.01 -2.25 -1.21
N LYS A 119 5.83 -1.08 -1.76
CA LYS A 119 4.87 -0.84 -2.85
C LYS A 119 5.25 -1.57 -4.13
N ASP A 120 6.53 -1.94 -4.28
CA ASP A 120 7.02 -2.74 -5.40
C ASP A 120 6.30 -4.09 -5.53
N PHE A 121 6.00 -4.74 -4.40
CA PHE A 121 5.31 -6.03 -4.40
C PHE A 121 3.97 -5.96 -5.14
N ALA A 122 3.13 -5.02 -4.75
CA ALA A 122 1.82 -4.89 -5.35
C ALA A 122 1.85 -4.22 -6.73
N ALA A 123 2.73 -3.23 -6.94
CA ALA A 123 2.82 -2.52 -8.22
C ALA A 123 3.29 -3.46 -9.35
N ARG A 124 4.33 -4.26 -9.08
CA ARG A 124 4.89 -5.20 -10.07
C ARG A 124 3.90 -6.30 -10.43
N MET A 125 3.20 -6.88 -9.46
CA MET A 125 2.18 -7.88 -9.77
C MET A 125 0.99 -7.26 -10.49
N MET A 126 0.52 -6.10 -10.05
CA MET A 126 -0.61 -5.39 -10.67
C MET A 126 -0.34 -5.05 -12.15
N SER A 127 0.86 -4.58 -12.49
CA SER A 127 1.19 -4.26 -13.89
C SER A 127 1.10 -5.48 -14.81
N ARG A 128 1.52 -6.65 -14.34
CA ARG A 128 1.43 -7.92 -15.08
C ARG A 128 0.01 -8.40 -15.22
N LEU A 129 -0.76 -8.36 -14.13
CA LEU A 129 -2.19 -8.70 -14.14
C LEU A 129 -2.99 -7.79 -15.07
N MET A 130 -2.75 -6.47 -15.03
CA MET A 130 -3.42 -5.52 -15.94
C MET A 130 -3.03 -5.76 -17.39
N SER A 131 -1.74 -5.94 -17.67
CA SER A 131 -1.25 -6.22 -19.03
C SER A 131 -1.85 -7.50 -19.61
N TYR A 132 -2.01 -8.55 -18.79
CA TYR A 132 -2.59 -9.82 -19.23
C TYR A 132 -4.10 -9.77 -19.41
N LEU A 133 -4.80 -9.15 -18.46
CA LEU A 133 -6.26 -9.17 -18.39
C LEU A 133 -6.94 -8.07 -19.24
N ARG A 134 -6.22 -7.01 -19.65
CA ARG A 134 -6.79 -6.03 -20.60
C ARG A 134 -7.12 -6.71 -21.93
N GLY A 135 -8.06 -6.18 -22.67
CA GLY A 135 -8.33 -6.63 -24.05
C GLY A 135 -7.10 -6.35 -24.95
N ALA A 136 -6.90 -7.16 -25.98
CA ALA A 136 -5.75 -7.01 -26.88
C ALA A 136 -5.71 -5.62 -27.55
N ASP A 137 -6.87 -5.06 -27.86
CA ASP A 137 -7.03 -3.76 -28.51
C ASP A 137 -7.32 -2.61 -27.50
N ASP A 138 -7.41 -2.94 -26.19
CA ASP A 138 -7.73 -1.95 -25.17
C ASP A 138 -6.44 -1.18 -24.78
N HIS A 139 -6.52 0.14 -24.88
CA HIS A 139 -5.53 1.05 -24.31
C HIS A 139 -6.03 1.54 -22.95
N LEU A 140 -5.17 1.47 -21.93
CA LEU A 140 -5.48 1.95 -20.58
C LEU A 140 -4.65 3.17 -20.23
N THR A 141 -5.28 4.12 -19.55
CA THR A 141 -4.56 5.27 -18.97
C THR A 141 -4.64 5.19 -17.45
N VAL A 142 -3.51 4.93 -16.82
CA VAL A 142 -3.38 4.84 -15.36
C VAL A 142 -3.09 6.21 -14.79
N LEU A 143 -3.96 6.73 -13.92
CA LEU A 143 -3.74 7.97 -13.18
C LEU A 143 -3.35 7.66 -11.73
N VAL A 144 -2.29 8.34 -11.27
CA VAL A 144 -1.75 8.17 -9.91
C VAL A 144 -1.50 9.52 -9.27
N ALA A 145 -2.15 9.81 -8.14
CA ALA A 145 -1.69 10.87 -7.23
C ALA A 145 -0.76 10.24 -6.18
N THR A 146 0.39 10.87 -5.91
CA THR A 146 1.40 10.29 -5.02
C THR A 146 2.09 11.34 -4.14
N SER A 147 2.48 10.93 -2.93
CA SER A 147 3.43 11.64 -2.07
C SER A 147 4.88 11.14 -2.22
N GLY A 148 5.18 10.37 -3.30
CA GLY A 148 6.53 9.88 -3.62
C GLY A 148 6.56 8.39 -3.97
N ASP A 149 6.60 7.51 -2.97
CA ASP A 149 6.86 6.07 -3.12
C ASP A 149 5.83 5.32 -4.00
N THR A 150 4.55 5.68 -3.91
CA THR A 150 3.53 5.02 -4.73
C THR A 150 3.76 5.29 -6.22
N GLY A 151 4.02 6.55 -6.56
CA GLY A 151 4.30 6.93 -7.95
C GLY A 151 5.55 6.26 -8.48
N SER A 152 6.64 6.23 -7.69
CA SER A 152 7.89 5.58 -8.08
C SER A 152 7.68 4.08 -8.34
N ALA A 153 6.97 3.38 -7.45
CA ALA A 153 6.70 1.95 -7.60
C ALA A 153 5.80 1.65 -8.82
N ILE A 154 4.73 2.43 -9.01
CA ILE A 154 3.83 2.26 -10.15
C ILE A 154 4.56 2.59 -11.45
N GLY A 155 5.23 3.73 -11.53
CA GLY A 155 5.95 4.13 -12.73
C GLY A 155 7.02 3.11 -13.13
N ASN A 156 7.81 2.61 -12.16
CA ASN A 156 8.80 1.56 -12.43
C ASN A 156 8.15 0.25 -12.91
N ALA A 157 7.05 -0.17 -12.26
CA ALA A 157 6.38 -1.42 -12.58
C ALA A 157 5.68 -1.42 -13.94
N PHE A 158 5.18 -0.27 -14.40
CA PHE A 158 4.45 -0.12 -15.65
C PHE A 158 5.33 0.42 -16.80
N LYS A 159 6.59 0.77 -16.53
CA LYS A 159 7.52 1.25 -17.54
C LYS A 159 7.68 0.23 -18.67
N GLY A 160 7.46 0.67 -19.90
CA GLY A 160 7.57 -0.16 -21.10
C GLY A 160 6.43 -1.20 -21.26
N VAL A 161 5.39 -1.14 -20.45
CA VAL A 161 4.22 -2.04 -20.63
C VAL A 161 3.37 -1.53 -21.78
N GLU A 162 3.29 -2.33 -22.84
CA GLU A 162 2.57 -1.97 -24.06
C GLU A 162 1.06 -1.82 -23.79
N GLY A 163 0.46 -0.79 -24.43
CA GLY A 163 -0.98 -0.50 -24.32
C GLY A 163 -1.42 0.08 -22.97
N ILE A 164 -0.48 0.53 -22.14
CA ILE A 164 -0.78 1.21 -20.87
C ILE A 164 0.07 2.48 -20.76
N ASP A 165 -0.56 3.65 -20.69
CA ASP A 165 0.09 4.90 -20.33
C ASP A 165 -0.10 5.21 -18.85
N VAL A 166 0.93 5.77 -18.22
CA VAL A 166 0.89 6.12 -16.78
C VAL A 166 1.17 7.61 -16.59
N HIS A 167 0.26 8.29 -15.92
CA HIS A 167 0.39 9.70 -15.56
C HIS A 167 0.41 9.86 -14.04
N ILE A 168 1.54 10.34 -13.52
CA ILE A 168 1.81 10.46 -12.09
C ILE A 168 1.79 11.93 -11.70
N LEU A 169 0.89 12.32 -10.81
CA LEU A 169 0.82 13.67 -10.25
C LEU A 169 1.44 13.66 -8.86
N TYR A 170 2.38 14.55 -8.61
CA TYR A 170 3.00 14.70 -7.30
C TYR A 170 3.17 16.19 -6.92
N PRO A 171 3.07 16.53 -5.60
CA PRO A 171 3.23 17.90 -5.14
C PRO A 171 4.70 18.33 -5.16
N ALA A 172 4.97 19.55 -5.64
CA ALA A 172 6.33 20.05 -5.84
C ALA A 172 7.20 20.11 -4.56
N LEU A 173 6.58 20.33 -3.37
CA LEU A 173 7.27 20.63 -2.12
C LEU A 173 7.15 19.53 -1.03
N GLU A 174 6.36 18.47 -1.25
CA GLU A 174 6.10 17.45 -0.23
C GLU A 174 6.82 16.12 -0.49
N VAL A 175 7.55 16.03 -1.60
CA VAL A 175 8.29 14.83 -2.03
C VAL A 175 9.77 15.04 -1.78
N SER A 176 10.48 14.06 -1.19
CA SER A 176 11.92 14.18 -0.94
C SER A 176 12.71 14.30 -2.25
N PRO A 177 13.90 14.90 -2.24
CA PRO A 177 14.71 15.04 -3.46
C PRO A 177 14.94 13.71 -4.18
N ARG A 178 15.20 12.63 -3.43
CA ARG A 178 15.43 11.29 -4.00
C ARG A 178 14.15 10.65 -4.57
N GLN A 179 13.04 10.79 -3.87
CA GLN A 179 11.75 10.35 -4.40
C GLN A 179 11.38 11.11 -5.68
N LYS A 180 11.60 12.44 -5.70
CA LYS A 180 11.42 13.27 -6.90
C LYS A 180 12.27 12.75 -8.06
N LYS A 181 13.55 12.49 -7.82
CA LYS A 181 14.47 11.97 -8.82
C LYS A 181 13.98 10.62 -9.38
N GLN A 182 13.46 9.74 -8.52
CA GLN A 182 12.87 8.48 -8.98
C GLN A 182 11.67 8.69 -9.91
N LEU A 183 10.81 9.68 -9.65
CA LEU A 183 9.64 10.00 -10.47
C LEU A 183 10.02 10.60 -11.81
N ASP A 184 10.88 11.61 -11.79
CA ASP A 184 11.23 12.44 -12.95
C ASP A 184 12.05 11.68 -14.01
N THR A 185 12.69 10.59 -13.62
CA THR A 185 13.61 9.84 -14.49
C THR A 185 13.07 8.51 -15.02
N ILE A 186 11.78 8.23 -14.87
CA ILE A 186 11.18 6.98 -15.33
C ILE A 186 11.15 6.89 -16.85
N GLY A 187 10.49 7.84 -17.51
CA GLY A 187 10.41 7.90 -18.97
C GLY A 187 9.51 6.85 -19.63
N ASP A 188 9.67 6.63 -20.92
CA ASP A 188 8.86 5.74 -21.79
C ASP A 188 7.37 6.14 -21.80
N ASN A 189 6.47 5.21 -21.49
CA ASN A 189 5.02 5.40 -21.35
C ASN A 189 4.60 6.04 -20.02
N VAL A 190 5.55 6.49 -19.19
CA VAL A 190 5.31 7.08 -17.87
C VAL A 190 5.65 8.56 -17.88
N ARG A 191 4.68 9.41 -17.53
CA ARG A 191 4.85 10.87 -17.45
C ARG A 191 4.62 11.36 -16.03
N ALA A 192 5.55 12.15 -15.52
CA ALA A 192 5.48 12.75 -14.19
C ALA A 192 5.04 14.22 -14.30
N PHE A 193 3.98 14.59 -13.57
CA PHE A 193 3.45 15.93 -13.48
C PHE A 193 3.74 16.52 -12.10
N MET A 194 4.54 17.57 -12.07
CA MET A 194 4.85 18.31 -10.86
C MET A 194 3.81 19.40 -10.63
N VAL A 195 2.93 19.20 -9.68
CA VAL A 195 1.84 20.12 -9.37
C VAL A 195 2.31 21.20 -8.39
N ASP A 196 2.05 22.46 -8.73
CA ASP A 196 2.22 23.59 -7.79
C ASP A 196 1.05 23.59 -6.78
N GLY A 197 1.16 22.71 -5.79
CA GLY A 197 0.13 22.44 -4.81
C GLY A 197 0.56 21.40 -3.79
N LYS A 198 -0.41 20.90 -3.02
CA LYS A 198 -0.26 19.83 -2.02
C LYS A 198 -0.68 18.49 -2.59
N PHE A 199 -0.46 17.42 -1.81
CA PHE A 199 -0.89 16.08 -2.18
C PHE A 199 -2.41 15.99 -2.39
N ASP A 200 -3.20 16.65 -1.54
CA ASP A 200 -4.65 16.71 -1.67
C ASP A 200 -5.10 17.38 -2.99
N ASP A 201 -4.34 18.36 -3.50
CA ASP A 201 -4.60 18.98 -4.80
C ASP A 201 -4.38 18.00 -5.94
N CYS A 202 -3.31 17.19 -5.87
CA CYS A 202 -3.05 16.12 -6.85
C CYS A 202 -4.20 15.11 -6.85
N GLN A 203 -4.66 14.69 -5.68
CA GLN A 203 -5.81 13.78 -5.55
C GLN A 203 -7.08 14.38 -6.12
N LYS A 204 -7.33 15.67 -5.87
CA LYS A 204 -8.50 16.39 -6.40
C LYS A 204 -8.51 16.43 -7.92
N ILE A 205 -7.36 16.75 -8.56
CA ILE A 205 -7.21 16.76 -10.02
C ILE A 205 -7.51 15.35 -10.58
N VAL A 206 -6.95 14.29 -9.99
CA VAL A 206 -7.18 12.92 -10.44
C VAL A 206 -8.65 12.51 -10.27
N LYS A 207 -9.29 12.85 -9.15
CA LYS A 207 -10.73 12.59 -8.92
C LYS A 207 -11.61 13.30 -9.95
N GLN A 208 -11.29 14.55 -10.31
CA GLN A 208 -12.00 15.30 -11.35
C GLN A 208 -11.85 14.62 -12.73
N ALA A 209 -10.66 14.10 -13.05
CA ALA A 209 -10.43 13.38 -14.30
C ALA A 209 -11.28 12.11 -14.40
N PHE A 210 -11.44 11.34 -13.32
CA PHE A 210 -12.30 10.15 -13.31
C PHE A 210 -13.79 10.47 -13.50
N LEU A 211 -14.23 11.66 -13.15
CA LEU A 211 -15.63 12.09 -13.29
C LEU A 211 -15.91 12.82 -14.60
N ASP A 212 -14.89 13.11 -15.40
CA ASP A 212 -15.03 13.89 -16.62
C ASP A 212 -15.43 13.00 -17.83
N PRO A 213 -16.66 13.16 -18.37
CA PRO A 213 -17.12 12.34 -19.49
C PRO A 213 -16.32 12.55 -20.78
N GLU A 214 -15.65 13.68 -20.97
CA GLU A 214 -14.79 13.92 -22.14
C GLU A 214 -13.53 13.05 -22.13
N LEU A 215 -13.13 12.54 -20.95
CA LEU A 215 -12.01 11.63 -20.79
C LEU A 215 -12.39 10.15 -20.86
N ALA A 216 -13.67 9.82 -21.01
CA ALA A 216 -14.15 8.42 -21.03
C ALA A 216 -13.46 7.55 -22.11
N ARG A 217 -13.05 8.16 -23.23
CA ARG A 217 -12.34 7.45 -24.32
C ARG A 217 -10.93 6.98 -23.94
N LEU A 218 -10.36 7.50 -22.85
CA LEU A 218 -9.02 7.17 -22.39
C LEU A 218 -8.98 5.91 -21.53
N ASN A 219 -10.11 5.29 -21.21
CA ASN A 219 -10.21 4.12 -20.34
C ASN A 219 -9.39 4.33 -19.05
N LEU A 220 -9.74 5.39 -18.32
CA LEU A 220 -9.02 5.78 -17.11
C LEU A 220 -9.15 4.71 -16.03
N THR A 221 -8.04 4.36 -15.39
CA THR A 221 -8.00 3.49 -14.21
C THR A 221 -7.01 4.03 -13.18
N SER A 222 -7.15 3.57 -11.94
CA SER A 222 -6.27 3.94 -10.84
C SER A 222 -5.37 2.79 -10.44
N ALA A 223 -4.09 3.09 -10.22
CA ALA A 223 -3.15 2.17 -9.58
C ALA A 223 -2.83 2.58 -8.12
N ASN A 224 -3.60 3.46 -7.50
CA ASN A 224 -3.51 3.73 -6.07
C ASN A 224 -4.07 2.56 -5.24
N SER A 225 -3.92 2.61 -3.91
CA SER A 225 -4.37 1.55 -3.00
C SER A 225 -5.90 1.38 -2.90
N ILE A 226 -6.68 2.24 -3.56
CA ILE A 226 -8.12 2.04 -3.75
C ILE A 226 -8.41 0.84 -4.67
N ASN A 227 -7.52 0.54 -5.60
CA ASN A 227 -7.64 -0.62 -6.49
C ASN A 227 -7.33 -1.93 -5.74
N ILE A 228 -8.21 -2.91 -5.85
CA ILE A 228 -8.06 -4.21 -5.20
C ILE A 228 -6.81 -4.97 -5.68
N GLY A 229 -6.35 -4.73 -6.91
CA GLY A 229 -5.10 -5.26 -7.46
C GLY A 229 -3.86 -4.79 -6.71
N ARG A 230 -3.95 -3.72 -5.93
CA ARG A 230 -2.89 -3.27 -5.02
C ARG A 230 -2.96 -3.93 -3.65
N ILE A 231 -4.12 -4.45 -3.25
CA ILE A 231 -4.35 -5.00 -1.92
C ILE A 231 -4.02 -6.48 -1.85
N LEU A 232 -4.54 -7.27 -2.79
CA LEU A 232 -4.38 -8.72 -2.75
C LEU A 232 -2.91 -9.18 -2.71
N PRO A 233 -1.99 -8.63 -3.52
CA PRO A 233 -0.58 -9.02 -3.44
C PRO A 233 0.07 -8.71 -2.09
N GLN A 234 -0.46 -7.73 -1.35
CA GLN A 234 0.06 -7.36 -0.03
C GLN A 234 -0.33 -8.35 1.08
N SER A 235 -1.27 -9.26 0.85
CA SER A 235 -1.56 -10.32 1.81
C SER A 235 -0.51 -11.43 1.80
N ILE A 236 0.26 -11.56 0.73
CA ILE A 236 1.11 -12.72 0.45
C ILE A 236 2.36 -12.74 1.32
N TYR A 237 3.07 -11.61 1.45
CA TYR A 237 4.35 -11.60 2.18
C TYR A 237 4.20 -11.86 3.67
N TYR A 238 3.02 -11.74 4.23
CA TYR A 238 2.75 -12.13 5.62
C TYR A 238 2.83 -13.63 5.83
N PHE A 239 2.32 -14.43 4.88
CA PHE A 239 2.46 -15.88 4.93
C PHE A 239 3.93 -16.31 4.83
N TRP A 240 4.67 -15.69 3.91
CA TRP A 240 6.08 -16.00 3.74
C TRP A 240 6.87 -15.60 4.98
N GLY A 241 6.72 -14.37 5.47
CA GLY A 241 7.43 -13.86 6.64
C GLY A 241 7.13 -14.68 7.90
N TYR A 242 5.88 -15.04 8.12
CA TYR A 242 5.47 -15.93 9.20
C TYR A 242 6.20 -17.28 9.13
N ALA A 243 6.21 -17.92 7.98
CA ALA A 243 6.81 -19.24 7.81
C ALA A 243 8.32 -19.26 8.06
N GLN A 244 9.02 -18.12 7.89
CA GLN A 244 10.46 -18.03 8.16
C GLN A 244 10.78 -17.98 9.66
N ILE A 245 9.88 -17.47 10.52
CA ILE A 245 10.19 -17.14 11.92
C ILE A 245 9.37 -17.93 12.95
N ALA A 246 8.19 -18.43 12.56
CA ALA A 246 7.26 -19.10 13.45
C ALA A 246 7.41 -20.63 13.43
N SER A 247 7.05 -21.27 14.54
CA SER A 247 6.72 -22.68 14.57
C SER A 247 5.31 -22.90 14.02
N GLU A 248 4.99 -24.13 13.61
CA GLU A 248 3.67 -24.47 13.09
C GLU A 248 2.57 -24.14 14.10
N GLY A 249 1.61 -23.31 13.68
CA GLY A 249 0.46 -22.88 14.50
C GLY A 249 0.79 -21.89 15.60
N GLU A 250 2.04 -21.44 15.73
CA GLU A 250 2.41 -20.42 16.71
C GLU A 250 1.86 -19.05 16.30
N GLU A 251 1.18 -18.38 17.23
CA GLU A 251 0.65 -17.04 16.94
C GLU A 251 1.76 -15.99 16.90
N VAL A 252 1.60 -14.99 16.03
CA VAL A 252 2.51 -13.87 15.85
C VAL A 252 1.79 -12.53 16.04
N VAL A 253 2.45 -11.55 16.64
CA VAL A 253 2.05 -10.14 16.60
C VAL A 253 2.70 -9.49 15.37
N ILE A 254 1.92 -8.88 14.49
CA ILE A 254 2.44 -8.18 13.32
C ILE A 254 2.17 -6.68 13.45
N CYS A 255 3.23 -5.88 13.32
CA CYS A 255 3.17 -4.42 13.37
C CYS A 255 3.40 -3.81 12.01
N VAL A 256 2.41 -3.07 11.52
CA VAL A 256 2.39 -2.46 10.18
C VAL A 256 2.26 -0.95 10.31
N PRO A 257 3.30 -0.15 10.02
CA PRO A 257 3.17 1.31 10.00
C PRO A 257 2.12 1.72 8.96
N SER A 258 1.14 2.49 9.38
CA SER A 258 -0.12 2.65 8.67
C SER A 258 -0.45 4.10 8.34
N GLY A 259 -0.50 4.43 7.04
CA GLY A 259 -1.03 5.68 6.51
C GLY A 259 -2.37 5.44 5.80
N ASN A 260 -2.35 4.97 4.55
CA ASN A 260 -3.59 4.69 3.78
C ASN A 260 -4.18 3.28 4.01
N PHE A 261 -3.65 2.54 4.96
CA PHE A 261 -4.09 1.24 5.49
C PHE A 261 -4.09 0.07 4.48
N GLY A 262 -3.60 0.25 3.26
CA GLY A 262 -3.57 -0.82 2.26
C GLY A 262 -2.73 -2.01 2.72
N ASN A 263 -1.54 -1.75 3.28
CA ASN A 263 -0.64 -2.78 3.79
C ASN A 263 -1.25 -3.53 4.99
N ALA A 264 -1.75 -2.79 5.98
CA ALA A 264 -2.43 -3.38 7.14
C ALA A 264 -3.67 -4.18 6.74
N PHE A 265 -4.44 -3.72 5.73
CA PHE A 265 -5.56 -4.47 5.21
C PHE A 265 -5.13 -5.77 4.52
N GLY A 266 -3.98 -5.78 3.83
CA GLY A 266 -3.34 -7.01 3.35
C GLY A 266 -3.07 -8.01 4.48
N CYS A 267 -2.59 -7.54 5.64
CA CYS A 267 -2.40 -8.37 6.84
C CYS A 267 -3.73 -8.91 7.39
N GLU A 268 -4.77 -8.07 7.47
CA GLU A 268 -6.12 -8.49 7.87
C GLU A 268 -6.69 -9.58 6.94
N LEU A 269 -6.47 -9.46 5.63
CA LEU A 269 -6.85 -10.51 4.69
C LEU A 269 -6.08 -11.81 4.95
N ALA A 270 -4.76 -11.74 5.14
CA ALA A 270 -3.94 -12.91 5.47
C ALA A 270 -4.43 -13.61 6.75
N TRP A 271 -4.79 -12.84 7.79
CA TRP A 271 -5.37 -13.38 9.02
C TRP A 271 -6.66 -14.17 8.75
N ARG A 272 -7.56 -13.57 7.97
CA ARG A 272 -8.84 -14.21 7.62
C ARG A 272 -8.68 -15.41 6.68
N MET A 273 -7.56 -15.49 5.97
CA MET A 273 -7.21 -16.62 5.12
C MET A 273 -6.54 -17.76 5.88
N GLY A 274 -6.25 -17.60 7.18
CA GLY A 274 -5.73 -18.66 8.05
C GLY A 274 -4.34 -18.41 8.64
N LEU A 275 -3.74 -17.22 8.43
CA LEU A 275 -2.48 -16.86 9.07
C LEU A 275 -2.66 -16.84 10.61
N PRO A 276 -1.83 -17.53 11.41
CA PRO A 276 -1.93 -17.49 12.87
C PRO A 276 -1.47 -16.14 13.42
N LEU A 277 -2.37 -15.17 13.45
CA LEU A 277 -2.10 -13.84 13.95
C LEU A 277 -2.76 -13.64 15.31
N HIS A 278 -1.96 -13.24 16.31
CA HIS A 278 -2.44 -12.89 17.64
C HIS A 278 -3.07 -11.49 17.63
N ARG A 279 -2.32 -10.51 17.12
CA ARG A 279 -2.73 -9.11 17.10
C ARG A 279 -2.15 -8.40 15.87
N LEU A 280 -2.94 -7.56 15.22
CA LEU A 280 -2.50 -6.63 14.21
C LEU A 280 -2.25 -5.25 14.85
N LEU A 281 -1.01 -4.76 14.79
CA LEU A 281 -0.68 -3.44 15.26
C LEU A 281 -0.65 -2.47 14.07
N MET A 282 -1.39 -1.35 14.19
CA MET A 282 -1.51 -0.33 13.16
C MET A 282 -1.11 1.05 13.71
N PRO A 283 0.16 1.29 14.07
CA PRO A 283 0.58 2.61 14.51
C PRO A 283 0.49 3.62 13.37
N THR A 284 0.09 4.84 13.70
CA THR A 284 0.04 5.99 12.79
C THR A 284 1.02 7.06 13.24
N ASN A 285 1.33 8.01 12.37
CA ASN A 285 1.96 9.26 12.81
C ASN A 285 0.92 10.17 13.49
N GLU A 286 1.16 11.50 13.56
CA GLU A 286 0.21 12.43 14.18
C GLU A 286 -1.11 12.59 13.40
N ASN A 287 -1.24 11.97 12.21
CA ASN A 287 -2.52 11.76 11.55
C ASN A 287 -3.18 10.54 12.21
N ASN A 288 -3.84 10.77 13.31
CA ASN A 288 -4.22 9.77 14.30
C ASN A 288 -5.74 9.57 14.42
N GLU A 289 -6.48 9.78 13.34
CA GLU A 289 -7.93 9.58 13.32
C GLU A 289 -8.35 8.16 13.71
N PHE A 290 -7.57 7.14 13.30
CA PHE A 290 -7.89 5.74 13.57
C PHE A 290 -7.61 5.31 15.02
N PRO A 291 -6.43 5.57 15.64
CA PRO A 291 -6.26 5.33 17.08
C PRO A 291 -7.34 6.00 17.91
N ARG A 292 -7.66 7.27 17.63
CA ARG A 292 -8.73 7.99 18.35
C ARG A 292 -10.11 7.37 18.14
N PHE A 293 -10.38 6.85 16.95
CA PHE A 293 -11.62 6.13 16.67
C PHE A 293 -11.71 4.84 17.49
N LEU A 294 -10.65 4.04 17.53
CA LEU A 294 -10.62 2.82 18.35
C LEU A 294 -10.85 3.14 19.82
N ASP A 295 -10.26 4.19 20.36
CA ASP A 295 -10.42 4.58 21.76
C ASP A 295 -11.83 5.09 22.07
N SER A 296 -12.31 6.05 21.27
CA SER A 296 -13.55 6.81 21.58
C SER A 296 -14.82 6.23 20.97
N GLY A 297 -14.71 5.43 19.90
CA GLY A 297 -15.84 5.01 19.06
C GLY A 297 -16.35 6.09 18.11
N PHE A 298 -15.76 7.29 18.10
CA PHE A 298 -16.16 8.38 17.23
C PHE A 298 -15.11 8.64 16.17
N TYR A 299 -15.46 8.42 14.90
CA TYR A 299 -14.57 8.75 13.79
C TYR A 299 -14.61 10.24 13.47
N ARG A 300 -13.43 10.83 13.33
CA ARG A 300 -13.25 12.19 12.83
C ARG A 300 -11.93 12.28 12.09
N LYS A 301 -12.00 12.57 10.78
CA LYS A 301 -10.80 12.78 9.96
C LYS A 301 -9.89 13.89 10.50
N VAL A 302 -8.61 13.82 10.17
CA VAL A 302 -7.64 14.89 10.40
C VAL A 302 -7.60 15.75 9.14
N ASP A 303 -8.18 16.94 9.20
CA ASP A 303 -8.30 17.84 8.06
C ASP A 303 -7.89 19.26 8.47
N PRO A 304 -6.87 19.87 7.85
CA PRO A 304 -5.96 19.26 6.87
C PRO A 304 -5.05 18.20 7.51
N SER A 305 -4.51 17.26 6.68
CA SER A 305 -3.52 16.30 7.13
C SER A 305 -2.27 17.00 7.68
N ARG A 306 -1.68 16.41 8.72
CA ARG A 306 -0.47 16.93 9.37
C ARG A 306 0.76 16.47 8.60
N ARG A 307 1.73 17.37 8.46
CA ARG A 307 3.03 17.05 7.89
C ARG A 307 3.93 16.44 8.97
N CYS A 308 4.35 15.20 8.77
CA CYS A 308 5.25 14.46 9.65
C CYS A 308 6.45 13.92 8.86
N LEU A 309 7.49 13.45 9.56
CA LEU A 309 8.69 12.84 8.97
C LEU A 309 8.36 11.63 8.11
N SER A 310 7.47 10.76 8.58
CA SER A 310 6.94 9.62 7.84
C SER A 310 5.94 10.08 6.76
N ASN A 311 6.44 10.76 5.73
CA ASN A 311 5.66 11.54 4.77
C ASN A 311 4.59 10.72 4.02
N ALA A 312 4.85 9.44 3.71
CA ALA A 312 3.88 8.58 3.05
C ALA A 312 2.70 8.16 3.95
N MET A 313 2.77 8.48 5.25
CA MET A 313 1.70 8.31 6.23
C MET A 313 0.94 9.62 6.54
N ASN A 314 1.22 10.73 5.83
CA ASN A 314 0.52 12.01 5.98
C ASN A 314 -0.85 11.93 5.31
N VAL A 315 -1.75 11.16 5.90
CA VAL A 315 -3.10 10.86 5.40
C VAL A 315 -4.08 11.11 6.52
N GLY A 316 -4.95 12.09 6.37
CA GLY A 316 -5.93 12.45 7.40
C GLY A 316 -7.26 11.72 7.30
N HIS A 317 -7.49 10.98 6.19
CA HIS A 317 -8.61 10.06 5.98
C HIS A 317 -8.16 8.90 5.09
N PRO A 318 -7.78 7.74 5.68
CA PRO A 318 -7.29 6.59 4.94
C PRO A 318 -8.37 5.98 4.05
N SER A 319 -8.15 5.91 2.74
CA SER A 319 -9.15 5.35 1.82
C SER A 319 -9.51 3.89 2.15
N ASN A 320 -8.53 3.08 2.61
CA ASN A 320 -8.78 1.69 2.96
C ASN A 320 -9.48 1.50 4.31
N LEU A 321 -9.76 2.56 5.05
CA LEU A 321 -10.62 2.49 6.22
C LEU A 321 -12.02 1.98 5.85
N ALA A 322 -12.53 2.32 4.65
CA ALA A 322 -13.78 1.80 4.13
C ALA A 322 -13.80 0.26 4.08
N ARG A 323 -12.66 -0.38 3.72
CA ARG A 323 -12.52 -1.83 3.73
C ARG A 323 -12.50 -2.41 5.14
N PHE A 324 -11.84 -1.74 6.11
CA PHE A 324 -11.89 -2.15 7.51
C PHE A 324 -13.29 -2.02 8.07
N PHE A 325 -13.99 -0.94 7.81
CA PHE A 325 -15.38 -0.80 8.24
C PHE A 325 -16.25 -1.91 7.67
N ASP A 326 -16.20 -2.14 6.35
CA ASP A 326 -17.02 -3.15 5.68
C ASP A 326 -16.76 -4.57 6.23
N ILE A 327 -15.50 -4.96 6.43
CA ILE A 327 -15.16 -6.32 6.88
C ILE A 327 -15.52 -6.56 8.35
N TYR A 328 -15.74 -5.49 9.12
CA TYR A 328 -16.28 -5.52 10.50
C TYR A 328 -17.76 -5.12 10.56
N GLY A 329 -18.47 -5.12 9.43
CA GLY A 329 -19.93 -4.95 9.37
C GLY A 329 -20.41 -3.50 9.40
N GLY A 330 -19.50 -2.53 9.26
CA GLY A 330 -19.81 -1.10 9.18
C GLY A 330 -19.75 -0.54 7.76
N ASN A 331 -19.86 0.78 7.66
CA ASN A 331 -19.67 1.51 6.42
C ASN A 331 -19.24 2.95 6.69
N ILE A 332 -18.26 3.42 5.93
CA ILE A 332 -17.77 4.80 5.91
C ILE A 332 -17.49 5.20 4.46
N ASP A 333 -17.90 6.39 4.06
CA ASP A 333 -17.71 6.88 2.69
C ASP A 333 -16.37 7.60 2.48
N LYS A 334 -16.15 8.05 1.25
CA LYS A 334 -14.94 8.78 0.83
C LYS A 334 -14.75 10.15 1.50
N GLU A 335 -15.82 10.73 2.07
CA GLU A 335 -15.77 12.01 2.78
C GLU A 335 -15.51 11.82 4.28
N GLY A 336 -15.57 10.56 4.76
CA GLY A 336 -15.38 10.20 6.15
C GLY A 336 -16.66 10.19 6.97
N ASP A 337 -17.81 10.21 6.32
CA ASP A 337 -19.09 10.11 6.98
C ASP A 337 -19.43 8.64 7.27
N VAL A 338 -19.73 8.33 8.53
CA VAL A 338 -20.04 6.98 8.99
C VAL A 338 -21.53 6.71 8.81
N HIS A 339 -21.87 5.80 7.92
CA HIS A 339 -23.24 5.37 7.62
C HIS A 339 -23.65 4.11 8.38
N GLY A 340 -22.67 3.33 8.84
CA GLY A 340 -22.85 2.16 9.67
C GLY A 340 -21.63 1.94 10.56
N PHE A 341 -21.85 1.70 11.87
CA PHE A 341 -20.75 1.44 12.78
C PHE A 341 -20.25 0.01 12.60
N PRO A 342 -18.93 -0.21 12.58
CA PRO A 342 -18.36 -1.54 12.58
C PRO A 342 -18.51 -2.17 13.99
N ASP A 343 -18.33 -3.48 14.08
CA ASP A 343 -18.15 -4.20 15.34
C ASP A 343 -16.85 -3.74 16.02
N LEU A 344 -16.95 -2.64 16.77
CA LEU A 344 -15.82 -1.96 17.38
C LEU A 344 -15.14 -2.80 18.45
N ASP A 345 -15.90 -3.61 19.19
CA ASP A 345 -15.34 -4.47 20.24
C ASP A 345 -14.46 -5.55 19.61
N ARG A 346 -14.93 -6.17 18.54
CA ARG A 346 -14.14 -7.12 17.75
C ARG A 346 -12.93 -6.46 17.08
N MET A 347 -13.05 -5.20 16.62
CA MET A 347 -11.89 -4.47 16.10
C MET A 347 -10.84 -4.26 17.20
N ARG A 348 -11.25 -3.86 18.40
CA ARG A 348 -10.35 -3.66 19.55
C ARG A 348 -9.69 -4.95 20.05
N GLU A 349 -10.39 -6.07 19.97
CA GLU A 349 -9.80 -7.37 20.27
C GLU A 349 -8.69 -7.76 19.30
N ARG A 350 -8.81 -7.38 18.02
CA ARG A 350 -7.92 -7.79 16.95
C ARG A 350 -6.85 -6.77 16.60
N ILE A 351 -7.16 -5.50 16.75
CA ILE A 351 -6.32 -4.39 16.31
C ILE A 351 -5.89 -3.55 17.50
N PHE A 352 -4.60 -3.27 17.57
CA PHE A 352 -4.03 -2.23 18.44
C PHE A 352 -3.53 -1.09 17.55
N SER A 353 -3.81 0.16 17.94
CA SER A 353 -3.34 1.31 17.19
C SER A 353 -2.97 2.44 18.15
N VAL A 354 -1.89 3.14 17.82
CA VAL A 354 -1.34 4.21 18.63
C VAL A 354 -0.74 5.29 17.71
N SER A 355 -0.75 6.52 18.18
CA SER A 355 -0.08 7.63 17.50
C SER A 355 1.38 7.72 17.93
N VAL A 356 2.27 8.02 16.98
CA VAL A 356 3.70 8.25 17.19
C VAL A 356 4.04 9.63 16.64
N SER A 357 4.59 10.48 17.49
CA SER A 357 5.04 11.83 17.12
C SER A 357 6.37 11.80 16.36
N ASP A 358 6.70 12.92 15.70
CA ASP A 358 8.01 13.07 15.06
C ASP A 358 9.18 12.97 16.04
N GLU A 359 9.01 13.45 17.27
CA GLU A 359 10.04 13.34 18.31
C GLU A 359 10.27 11.88 18.73
N GLU A 360 9.19 11.14 18.96
CA GLU A 360 9.25 9.70 19.24
C GLU A 360 9.86 8.94 18.06
N THR A 361 9.52 9.31 16.82
CA THR A 361 10.10 8.73 15.60
C THR A 361 11.61 8.91 15.56
N ARG A 362 12.12 10.14 15.84
CA ARG A 362 13.55 10.43 15.88
C ARG A 362 14.27 9.63 16.97
N GLU A 363 13.67 9.60 18.17
CA GLU A 363 14.29 8.84 19.27
C GLU A 363 14.30 7.34 18.99
N THR A 364 13.25 6.83 18.34
CA THR A 364 13.20 5.42 17.93
C THR A 364 14.28 5.09 16.90
N ILE A 365 14.52 5.95 15.90
CA ILE A 365 15.63 5.74 14.96
C ILE A 365 16.96 5.66 15.70
N ARG A 366 17.21 6.55 16.68
CA ARG A 366 18.46 6.55 17.48
C ARG A 366 18.58 5.30 18.35
N SER A 367 17.54 4.98 19.10
CA SER A 367 17.55 3.86 20.05
C SER A 367 17.64 2.52 19.35
N ALA A 368 16.84 2.28 18.30
CA ALA A 368 16.86 1.04 17.52
C ALA A 368 18.26 0.78 16.90
N TYR A 369 18.89 1.84 16.38
CA TYR A 369 20.25 1.70 15.84
C TYR A 369 21.29 1.46 16.93
N ARG A 370 21.25 2.21 18.05
CA ARG A 370 22.19 2.08 19.15
C ARG A 370 22.10 0.75 19.88
N GLU A 371 20.88 0.25 20.10
CA GLU A 371 20.63 -0.91 20.97
C GLU A 371 20.63 -2.23 20.19
N TYR A 372 20.13 -2.20 18.96
CA TYR A 372 19.92 -3.41 18.16
C TYR A 372 20.66 -3.42 16.83
N GLY A 373 21.29 -2.32 16.45
CA GLY A 373 21.92 -2.16 15.13
C GLY A 373 20.89 -2.06 13.98
N LEU A 374 19.62 -1.86 14.30
CA LEU A 374 18.57 -1.70 13.31
C LEU A 374 18.59 -0.32 12.69
N LEU A 375 18.85 -0.24 11.41
CA LEU A 375 18.75 1.00 10.66
C LEU A 375 17.33 1.14 10.09
N LEU A 376 16.50 1.91 10.78
CA LEU A 376 15.12 2.19 10.40
C LEU A 376 14.99 3.54 9.72
N GLU A 377 14.04 3.67 8.79
CA GLU A 377 13.62 4.96 8.27
C GLU A 377 12.35 5.46 9.00
N PRO A 378 11.89 6.70 8.80
CA PRO A 378 10.80 7.26 9.61
C PRO A 378 9.53 6.43 9.69
N HIS A 379 9.13 5.72 8.61
CA HIS A 379 7.92 4.88 8.64
C HIS A 379 8.15 3.61 9.45
N GLY A 380 9.29 2.93 9.24
CA GLY A 380 9.67 1.76 10.03
C GLY A 380 9.84 2.09 11.50
N ALA A 381 10.36 3.29 11.81
CA ALA A 381 10.48 3.76 13.20
C ALA A 381 9.10 3.98 13.85
N VAL A 382 8.10 4.50 13.12
CA VAL A 382 6.72 4.54 13.63
C VAL A 382 6.21 3.13 13.91
N GLY A 383 6.50 2.16 13.02
CA GLY A 383 6.15 0.77 13.22
C GLY A 383 6.79 0.19 14.48
N TRP A 384 8.11 0.36 14.62
CA TRP A 384 8.87 -0.17 15.75
C TRP A 384 8.44 0.45 17.08
N ASN A 385 8.26 1.77 17.15
CA ASN A 385 7.76 2.46 18.34
C ASN A 385 6.35 1.96 18.73
N GLY A 386 5.47 1.76 17.75
CA GLY A 386 4.14 1.20 17.99
C GLY A 386 4.20 -0.22 18.57
N LEU A 387 5.16 -1.05 18.14
CA LEU A 387 5.40 -2.37 18.72
C LEU A 387 5.90 -2.26 20.17
N GLU A 388 6.87 -1.38 20.45
CA GLU A 388 7.38 -1.17 21.80
C GLU A 388 6.27 -0.71 22.75
N LYS A 389 5.46 0.28 22.35
CA LYS A 389 4.30 0.73 23.13
C LYS A 389 3.28 -0.40 23.40
N TYR A 390 3.05 -1.27 22.43
CA TYR A 390 2.19 -2.44 22.63
C TYR A 390 2.75 -3.39 23.69
N LEU A 391 4.03 -3.72 23.58
CA LEU A 391 4.69 -4.62 24.55
C LEU A 391 4.74 -4.04 25.97
N GLU A 392 4.81 -2.72 26.11
CA GLU A 392 4.77 -2.03 27.40
C GLU A 392 3.36 -2.07 28.03
N THR A 393 2.31 -1.96 27.22
CA THR A 393 0.91 -1.85 27.70
C THR A 393 0.21 -3.18 27.85
N GLU A 394 0.40 -4.10 26.91
CA GLU A 394 -0.28 -5.40 26.88
C GLU A 394 0.60 -6.56 27.39
N GLY A 395 1.90 -6.27 27.66
CA GLY A 395 2.87 -7.24 28.11
C GLY A 395 3.71 -7.86 26.99
N ASP A 396 4.82 -8.51 27.37
CA ASP A 396 5.73 -9.13 26.42
C ASP A 396 5.04 -10.29 25.68
N PHE A 397 5.12 -10.27 24.34
CA PHE A 397 4.66 -11.34 23.49
C PHE A 397 5.86 -12.02 22.80
N PRO A 398 5.92 -13.37 22.78
CA PRO A 398 7.14 -14.07 22.37
C PRO A 398 7.57 -13.78 20.94
N LEU A 399 6.63 -13.79 19.98
CA LEU A 399 6.94 -13.67 18.55
C LEU A 399 6.32 -12.42 17.94
N CYS A 400 7.15 -11.48 17.50
CA CYS A 400 6.69 -10.25 16.87
C CYS A 400 7.42 -9.98 15.55
N LEU A 401 6.70 -9.42 14.58
CA LEU A 401 7.20 -9.04 13.27
C LEU A 401 6.80 -7.60 12.96
N SER A 402 7.75 -6.68 12.95
CA SER A 402 7.55 -5.32 12.46
C SER A 402 7.90 -5.23 10.97
N ILE A 403 7.21 -4.36 10.25
CA ILE A 403 7.40 -4.19 8.81
C ILE A 403 8.19 -2.92 8.51
N GLU A 404 9.33 -3.05 7.84
CA GLU A 404 10.06 -1.95 7.24
C GLU A 404 9.55 -1.71 5.83
N THR A 405 9.09 -0.49 5.55
CA THR A 405 8.30 -0.19 4.36
C THR A 405 9.00 0.62 3.30
N ALA A 406 10.10 1.28 3.64
CA ALA A 406 10.95 2.01 2.71
C ALA A 406 12.41 1.90 3.14
N HIS A 407 13.33 2.06 2.20
CA HIS A 407 14.76 1.94 2.50
C HIS A 407 15.29 3.24 3.12
N PRO A 408 16.13 3.19 4.19
CA PRO A 408 16.71 4.36 4.83
C PRO A 408 17.44 5.31 3.88
N ALA A 409 18.02 4.80 2.80
CA ALA A 409 18.65 5.61 1.76
C ALA A 409 17.70 6.60 1.06
N LYS A 410 16.39 6.49 1.24
CA LYS A 410 15.41 7.46 0.70
C LYS A 410 15.28 8.71 1.60
N PHE A 411 15.81 8.65 2.81
CA PHE A 411 15.78 9.69 3.83
C PHE A 411 17.21 10.02 4.34
N PRO A 412 18.19 10.28 3.42
CA PRO A 412 19.60 10.38 3.81
C PRO A 412 19.85 11.53 4.78
N ASP A 413 19.21 12.68 4.57
CA ASP A 413 19.43 13.88 5.39
C ASP A 413 18.98 13.64 6.85
N GLU A 414 17.81 12.99 7.04
CA GLU A 414 17.29 12.67 8.36
C GLU A 414 18.18 11.63 9.08
N ILE A 415 18.62 10.59 8.37
CA ILE A 415 19.49 9.56 8.95
C ILE A 415 20.85 10.12 9.31
N GLU A 416 21.44 10.97 8.46
CA GLU A 416 22.72 11.61 8.74
C GLU A 416 22.62 12.57 9.94
N GLU A 417 21.56 13.37 10.03
CA GLU A 417 21.32 14.26 11.15
C GLU A 417 21.19 13.49 12.48
N LEU A 418 20.45 12.37 12.46
CA LEU A 418 20.15 11.61 13.67
C LEU A 418 21.27 10.68 14.14
N LEU A 419 21.97 10.05 13.20
CA LEU A 419 22.93 8.97 13.48
C LEU A 419 24.37 9.32 13.11
N GLY A 420 24.61 10.40 12.36
CA GLY A 420 25.94 10.78 11.88
C GLY A 420 26.50 9.79 10.82
N ILE A 421 25.65 9.02 10.15
CA ILE A 421 26.04 8.05 9.14
C ILE A 421 25.30 8.31 7.82
N HIS A 422 25.95 7.99 6.71
CA HIS A 422 25.26 7.90 5.43
C HIS A 422 24.63 6.51 5.28
N PRO A 423 23.32 6.39 5.08
CA PRO A 423 22.70 5.09 4.89
C PRO A 423 23.23 4.43 3.61
N PRO A 424 23.54 3.13 3.65
CA PRO A 424 24.04 2.43 2.47
C PRO A 424 23.02 2.51 1.32
N ILE A 425 23.49 2.81 0.10
CA ILE A 425 22.63 2.91 -1.07
C ILE A 425 22.42 1.51 -1.62
N PRO A 426 21.19 0.98 -1.66
CA PRO A 426 20.90 -0.33 -2.24
C PRO A 426 21.16 -0.32 -3.74
N GLU A 427 21.40 -1.50 -4.31
CA GLU A 427 21.71 -1.62 -5.75
C GLU A 427 20.63 -1.02 -6.64
N SER A 428 19.37 -1.16 -6.26
CA SER A 428 18.21 -0.61 -6.96
C SER A 428 18.21 0.92 -7.07
N LEU A 429 18.91 1.63 -6.19
CA LEU A 429 19.02 3.09 -6.20
C LEU A 429 20.38 3.60 -6.72
N ARG A 430 21.32 2.70 -7.05
CA ARG A 430 22.62 3.10 -7.60
C ARG A 430 22.46 3.78 -8.95
N GLY A 431 23.25 4.82 -9.19
CA GLY A 431 23.23 5.60 -10.43
C GLY A 431 21.96 6.45 -10.61
N LEU A 432 21.04 6.49 -9.62
CA LEU A 432 19.86 7.34 -9.72
C LEU A 432 20.21 8.83 -9.86
N GLU A 433 21.23 9.27 -9.12
CA GLU A 433 21.65 10.67 -9.12
C GLU A 433 22.24 11.11 -10.48
N GLU A 434 22.76 10.18 -11.27
CA GLU A 434 23.31 10.42 -12.61
C GLU A 434 22.23 10.50 -13.70
N LYS A 435 21.03 9.98 -13.42
CA LYS A 435 19.92 10.02 -14.38
C LYS A 435 19.41 11.43 -14.54
N THR A 436 19.02 11.76 -15.76
CA THR A 436 18.37 13.02 -16.09
C THR A 436 16.93 12.77 -16.51
N GLY A 437 16.03 13.61 -16.04
CA GLY A 437 14.62 13.59 -16.39
C GLY A 437 13.97 14.88 -15.90
N GLU A 438 13.00 15.34 -16.64
CA GLU A 438 12.29 16.56 -16.31
C GLU A 438 10.80 16.25 -16.16
N PRO A 439 10.19 16.61 -15.03
CA PRO A 439 8.74 16.50 -14.88
C PRO A 439 8.06 17.57 -15.75
N ILE A 440 6.79 17.37 -16.02
CA ILE A 440 5.93 18.38 -16.62
C ILE A 440 5.39 19.26 -15.49
N PRO A 441 5.84 20.52 -15.35
CA PRO A 441 5.30 21.40 -14.33
C PRO A 441 3.89 21.85 -14.72
N ILE A 442 2.94 21.74 -13.77
CA ILE A 442 1.57 22.20 -13.96
C ILE A 442 1.10 23.02 -12.77
N PRO A 443 0.30 24.07 -12.98
CA PRO A 443 -0.39 24.76 -11.89
C PRO A 443 -1.43 23.81 -11.26
N ASN A 444 -1.88 24.16 -10.06
CA ASN A 444 -3.03 23.50 -9.43
C ASN A 444 -4.33 23.86 -10.18
N ASN A 445 -4.48 23.33 -11.37
CA ASN A 445 -5.59 23.62 -12.28
C ASN A 445 -5.97 22.37 -13.09
N TYR A 446 -7.18 21.86 -12.87
CA TYR A 446 -7.67 20.69 -13.56
C TYR A 446 -7.71 20.84 -15.10
N GLN A 447 -8.15 22.02 -15.62
CA GLN A 447 -8.29 22.20 -17.06
C GLN A 447 -6.93 22.08 -17.78
N VAL A 448 -5.86 22.63 -17.18
CA VAL A 448 -4.50 22.50 -17.72
C VAL A 448 -4.06 21.04 -17.79
N PHE A 449 -4.34 20.27 -16.72
CA PHE A 449 -4.04 18.84 -16.70
C PHE A 449 -4.86 18.07 -17.75
N LYS A 450 -6.16 18.35 -17.86
CA LYS A 450 -7.05 17.74 -18.84
C LYS A 450 -6.56 17.97 -20.29
N ASP A 451 -6.23 19.21 -20.62
CA ASP A 451 -5.76 19.57 -21.97
C ASP A 451 -4.45 18.84 -22.33
N LEU A 452 -3.52 18.74 -21.37
CA LEU A 452 -2.30 17.96 -21.52
C LEU A 452 -2.60 16.46 -21.69
N LEU A 453 -3.47 15.90 -20.85
CA LEU A 453 -3.83 14.49 -20.93
C LEU A 453 -4.42 14.14 -22.30
N LEU A 454 -5.31 14.98 -22.82
CA LEU A 454 -5.90 14.82 -24.16
C LEU A 454 -4.89 14.98 -25.29
N SER A 455 -3.80 15.71 -25.09
CA SER A 455 -2.76 15.89 -26.10
C SER A 455 -1.83 14.67 -26.26
N PHE A 456 -1.83 13.75 -25.30
CA PHE A 456 -1.05 12.51 -25.33
C PHE A 456 -1.85 11.30 -25.85
N ALA A 457 -3.17 11.44 -26.04
CA ALA A 457 -4.12 10.38 -26.40
C ALA A 457 -4.24 10.11 -27.90
#